data_49ef3bdf4992d5f7137ff95f4381cc64
#
_entry.id   49ef3bdf4992d5f7137ff95f4381cc64
#
_cell.length_a   1.000
_cell.length_b   1.000
_cell.length_c   1.000
_cell.angle_alpha   90.00
_cell.angle_beta   90.00
_cell.angle_gamma   90.00
#
_symmetry.space_group_name_H-M   'P 1'
#
loop_
_entity.id
_entity.type
_entity.pdbx_description
1 polymer ?
#
loop_
_entity_poly.entity_id
_entity_poly.type
_entity_poly.pdbx_seq_one_letter_code
_entity_poly.pdbx_strand_id
1 'polypeptide(L)'
;MWNRDGARDIPGGLCPLCGGCPAAGGPPELPCCPPGGPGPHSGLACVVLGSRGLNWLHGLSRSNVFRLIPGWGQRGASQSQDDHPGVPQPKPSSESDCHRDTCRVPEVPRLAYPKAQVLNPTRADVLVMTPWFAPIVWDGVFDSTVLDAQFRNTTIGLTVFAIKKYVVFLELFLQTAERYFMVGHRVTYYIFTDRPADVPNVPLAEGRQLVVLKVRNYARWQEVSMHRMEMISNFSQQRFLREVDYLVCMDVDMKFSDQVGVEILSPLFSTLHPGFFRAARESFTYERRPQSQAYIPRDEGDFYYAGGFFGGSVAEVLRLTSACHQAMVVDQANGIEAVWHDESHLNRYLLYHKPTKVLSPEYLWDEQMLQRPPFLKKLRYVAVPKNHAEIRH
;
A
#
# COMPACT_ATOMS: atom_id res chain seq x y z
N MET A 1 5.95 -9.55 8.43
CA MET A 1 6.35 -10.53 9.47
C MET A 1 5.48 -11.78 9.38
N TRP A 2 6.04 -12.83 8.84
CA TRP A 2 5.34 -14.08 8.68
C TRP A 2 5.26 -14.82 10.02
N ASN A 3 4.06 -15.07 10.52
CA ASN A 3 3.88 -15.88 11.72
C ASN A 3 3.46 -17.29 11.30
N ARG A 4 4.29 -18.31 11.58
CA ARG A 4 3.94 -19.72 11.37
C ARG A 4 2.66 -20.12 12.13
N ASP A 5 2.38 -19.46 13.25
CA ASP A 5 1.23 -19.79 14.08
C ASP A 5 -0.10 -19.33 13.48
N GLY A 6 -0.10 -18.32 12.57
CA GLY A 6 -1.29 -17.89 11.84
C GLY A 6 -1.71 -18.81 10.71
N ALA A 7 -0.82 -19.65 10.22
CA ALA A 7 -1.18 -20.62 9.16
C ALA A 7 -1.86 -21.87 9.71
N ARG A 8 -1.87 -22.09 11.03
CA ARG A 8 -2.48 -23.29 11.64
C ARG A 8 -3.96 -23.13 11.97
N ASP A 9 -4.46 -21.89 12.04
CA ASP A 9 -5.85 -21.62 12.42
C ASP A 9 -6.74 -21.20 11.25
N ILE A 10 -6.33 -21.44 10.02
CA ILE A 10 -7.24 -21.36 8.88
C ILE A 10 -8.07 -22.66 8.89
N PRO A 11 -9.37 -22.64 9.16
CA PRO A 11 -10.21 -23.80 8.94
C PRO A 11 -10.37 -23.99 7.43
N GLY A 12 -9.35 -24.53 6.80
CA GLY A 12 -9.37 -25.05 5.45
C GLY A 12 -10.00 -26.42 5.52
N GLY A 13 -11.31 -26.50 5.34
CA GLY A 13 -11.99 -27.75 5.01
C GLY A 13 -11.49 -28.27 3.67
N LEU A 14 -10.34 -28.90 3.64
CA LEU A 14 -10.00 -29.88 2.64
C LEU A 14 -10.71 -31.15 3.03
N CYS A 15 -11.75 -31.48 2.25
CA CYS A 15 -12.39 -32.78 2.26
C CYS A 15 -11.32 -33.84 1.96
N PRO A 16 -10.99 -34.74 2.88
CA PRO A 16 -10.12 -35.84 2.55
C PRO A 16 -10.96 -36.97 1.98
N LEU A 17 -10.65 -37.36 0.72
CA LEU A 17 -10.65 -38.73 0.26
C LEU A 17 -11.98 -39.39 -0.07
N CYS A 18 -12.28 -39.42 -1.34
CA CYS A 18 -12.85 -40.60 -1.94
C CYS A 18 -11.75 -41.52 -2.41
N GLY A 19 -11.42 -42.48 -1.59
CA GLY A 19 -10.69 -43.68 -2.00
C GLY A 19 -11.67 -44.85 -2.11
N GLY A 20 -11.79 -45.44 -3.31
CA GLY A 20 -12.23 -46.83 -3.54
C GLY A 20 -13.73 -47.08 -3.61
N CYS A 21 -14.31 -47.07 -4.80
CA CYS A 21 -15.50 -47.84 -5.13
C CYS A 21 -15.18 -48.94 -6.12
N PRO A 22 -15.69 -50.17 -5.95
CA PRO A 22 -15.97 -51.02 -7.06
C PRO A 22 -17.42 -50.88 -7.53
N ALA A 23 -17.61 -51.11 -8.83
CA ALA A 23 -18.86 -50.98 -9.58
C ALA A 23 -19.91 -52.04 -9.21
N ALA A 24 -21.18 -51.67 -9.28
CA ALA A 24 -22.25 -52.43 -9.93
C ALA A 24 -23.66 -51.83 -9.68
N GLY A 25 -24.45 -51.67 -10.73
CA GLY A 25 -25.89 -51.94 -10.74
C GLY A 25 -26.86 -50.77 -10.64
N GLY A 26 -27.44 -50.33 -11.76
CA GLY A 26 -28.79 -49.99 -12.16
C GLY A 26 -29.76 -49.16 -11.23
N PRO A 27 -30.68 -48.39 -11.83
CA PRO A 27 -31.54 -47.46 -11.10
C PRO A 27 -32.84 -48.07 -10.57
N PRO A 28 -33.54 -47.45 -9.59
CA PRO A 28 -34.89 -46.98 -9.86
C PRO A 28 -35.30 -45.65 -9.21
N GLU A 29 -36.08 -44.93 -9.96
CA GLU A 29 -37.40 -44.35 -9.67
C GLU A 29 -37.62 -43.44 -8.44
N LEU A 30 -38.11 -42.27 -8.76
CA LEU A 30 -38.84 -41.32 -7.90
C LEU A 30 -40.14 -41.91 -7.36
N PRO A 31 -40.66 -41.40 -6.25
CA PRO A 31 -42.03 -40.89 -6.32
C PRO A 31 -42.29 -39.52 -5.62
N CYS A 32 -42.98 -38.71 -6.33
CA CYS A 32 -44.18 -37.88 -6.07
C CYS A 32 -44.51 -37.40 -4.65
N CYS A 33 -44.79 -36.09 -4.63
CA CYS A 33 -45.63 -35.41 -3.63
C CYS A 33 -47.08 -35.95 -3.61
N PRO A 34 -47.83 -35.73 -2.55
CA PRO A 34 -49.10 -35.07 -2.71
C PRO A 34 -49.42 -33.94 -1.70
N PRO A 35 -50.58 -33.21 -1.94
CA PRO A 35 -50.80 -31.85 -1.49
C PRO A 35 -51.80 -31.75 -0.32
N GLY A 36 -51.89 -30.57 0.29
CA GLY A 36 -52.99 -30.25 1.20
C GLY A 36 -52.81 -28.98 2.01
N GLY A 37 -53.49 -27.90 1.60
CA GLY A 37 -53.78 -26.73 2.45
C GLY A 37 -55.07 -26.89 3.23
N PRO A 38 -55.77 -25.87 3.74
CA PRO A 38 -55.54 -24.41 3.78
C PRO A 38 -55.79 -23.73 5.16
N GLY A 39 -55.36 -22.46 5.30
CA GLY A 39 -55.65 -21.33 6.15
C GLY A 39 -56.59 -21.40 7.37
N PRO A 40 -56.99 -20.30 8.02
CA PRO A 40 -56.81 -18.89 7.74
C PRO A 40 -56.59 -17.92 8.95
N HIS A 41 -56.44 -16.62 8.65
CA HIS A 41 -56.88 -15.43 9.37
C HIS A 41 -56.02 -14.72 10.43
N SER A 42 -55.73 -13.51 10.09
CA SER A 42 -55.98 -12.16 10.71
C SER A 42 -54.86 -11.67 11.63
N GLY A 43 -54.46 -10.47 11.59
CA GLY A 43 -55.04 -9.19 11.29
C GLY A 43 -54.03 -8.04 11.29
N LEU A 44 -54.42 -7.01 10.66
CA LEU A 44 -53.81 -5.68 10.54
C LEU A 44 -53.55 -4.99 11.90
N ALA A 45 -52.47 -4.22 11.95
CA ALA A 45 -52.52 -2.89 12.56
C ALA A 45 -51.39 -2.00 11.99
N CYS A 46 -51.76 -1.09 11.09
CA CYS A 46 -51.09 0.17 10.84
C CYS A 46 -51.27 1.08 12.04
N VAL A 47 -50.21 1.72 12.50
CA VAL A 47 -50.30 2.99 13.21
C VAL A 47 -49.30 3.97 12.64
N VAL A 48 -49.83 4.99 12.01
CA VAL A 48 -49.19 6.23 11.56
C VAL A 48 -49.37 7.26 12.68
N LEU A 49 -48.50 8.28 12.70
CA LEU A 49 -48.45 9.55 13.42
C LEU A 49 -47.26 9.62 14.38
N GLY A 50 -46.47 10.67 14.40
CA GLY A 50 -46.57 11.99 13.85
C GLY A 50 -45.37 12.83 14.22
N SER A 51 -45.17 13.79 13.44
CA SER A 51 -44.22 14.90 13.40
C SER A 51 -44.07 15.74 14.67
N ARG A 52 -42.85 16.24 14.89
CA ARG A 52 -42.44 17.58 15.39
C ARG A 52 -40.92 17.50 15.58
N GLY A 53 -40.02 18.23 14.93
CA GLY A 53 -39.99 19.64 14.61
C GLY A 53 -39.19 20.39 15.67
N LEU A 54 -37.91 20.68 15.40
CA LEU A 54 -37.28 21.90 15.90
C LEU A 54 -35.96 22.18 15.12
N ASN A 55 -35.95 23.31 14.48
CA ASN A 55 -34.85 23.98 13.78
C ASN A 55 -33.70 24.34 14.72
N TRP A 56 -32.48 24.31 14.18
CA TRP A 56 -31.50 25.40 14.36
C TRP A 56 -30.73 25.60 13.07
N LEU A 57 -30.97 26.77 12.49
CA LEU A 57 -30.25 27.40 11.41
C LEU A 57 -29.02 28.14 11.96
N HIS A 58 -28.02 28.20 11.14
CA HIS A 58 -27.03 29.24 10.81
C HIS A 58 -25.63 28.62 10.66
N GLY A 59 -24.87 28.84 9.63
CA GLY A 59 -24.92 29.81 8.54
C GLY A 59 -23.71 29.64 7.65
N LEU A 60 -23.95 29.83 6.37
CA LEU A 60 -23.11 30.50 5.35
C LEU A 60 -21.67 29.96 5.16
N SER A 61 -21.23 29.66 3.93
CA SER A 61 -21.18 30.51 2.76
C SER A 61 -20.82 29.71 1.50
N ARG A 62 -21.54 29.93 0.46
CA ARG A 62 -21.30 29.86 -1.00
C ARG A 62 -19.83 30.16 -1.35
N SER A 63 -19.17 29.62 -2.34
CA SER A 63 -19.48 29.43 -3.76
C SER A 63 -18.22 28.94 -4.45
N ASN A 64 -18.30 28.07 -5.44
CA ASN A 64 -17.77 28.37 -6.76
C ASN A 64 -18.26 27.32 -7.76
N VAL A 65 -19.14 27.80 -8.61
CA VAL A 65 -19.71 27.11 -9.75
C VAL A 65 -18.74 27.24 -10.93
N PHE A 66 -18.39 26.13 -11.54
CA PHE A 66 -17.77 26.09 -12.86
C PHE A 66 -18.63 26.82 -13.88
N ARG A 67 -18.06 27.78 -14.61
CA ARG A 67 -18.59 28.30 -15.86
C ARG A 67 -17.72 27.83 -17.02
N LEU A 68 -18.36 27.05 -17.89
CA LEU A 68 -17.92 26.76 -19.25
C LEU A 68 -17.96 28.02 -20.09
N ILE A 69 -16.94 28.21 -20.92
CA ILE A 69 -16.86 29.27 -21.93
C ILE A 69 -17.24 28.66 -23.29
N PRO A 70 -18.07 29.32 -24.09
CA PRO A 70 -18.05 29.12 -25.53
C PRO A 70 -17.82 30.42 -26.29
N GLY A 71 -17.06 30.33 -27.38
CA GLY A 71 -17.34 31.07 -28.58
C GLY A 71 -16.45 32.23 -28.97
N TRP A 72 -15.80 32.03 -30.08
CA TRP A 72 -15.11 32.98 -30.92
C TRP A 72 -16.02 34.09 -31.51
N GLY A 73 -15.46 35.29 -31.69
CA GLY A 73 -16.06 36.34 -32.56
C GLY A 73 -15.17 37.56 -32.67
N GLN A 74 -14.72 37.81 -33.89
CA GLN A 74 -13.87 38.92 -34.31
C GLN A 74 -14.60 40.27 -34.41
N ARG A 75 -13.81 41.36 -34.35
CA ARG A 75 -13.86 42.67 -35.05
C ARG A 75 -14.30 43.90 -34.21
N GLY A 76 -13.47 44.93 -34.38
CA GLY A 76 -13.93 46.31 -34.53
C GLY A 76 -13.21 47.35 -33.68
N ALA A 77 -12.35 48.12 -34.35
CA ALA A 77 -11.67 49.30 -33.80
C ALA A 77 -12.62 50.47 -33.56
N SER A 78 -12.38 51.28 -32.52
CA SER A 78 -12.43 52.75 -32.65
C SER A 78 -11.83 53.39 -31.37
N GLN A 79 -11.06 54.45 -31.65
CA GLN A 79 -10.38 55.34 -30.68
C GLN A 79 -11.39 56.23 -29.96
N SER A 80 -11.11 56.54 -28.69
CA SER A 80 -11.33 57.89 -28.13
C SER A 80 -10.34 58.15 -27.01
N GLN A 81 -9.62 59.22 -27.16
CA GLN A 81 -8.74 59.84 -26.16
C GLN A 81 -9.60 60.45 -25.03
N ASP A 82 -9.12 60.31 -23.79
CA ASP A 82 -9.33 61.29 -22.77
C ASP A 82 -8.16 61.28 -21.79
N ASP A 83 -7.56 62.40 -21.64
CA ASP A 83 -6.43 62.74 -20.74
C ASP A 83 -6.87 62.79 -19.29
N HIS A 84 -6.09 62.16 -18.40
CA HIS A 84 -5.87 62.66 -17.02
C HIS A 84 -4.53 62.21 -16.45
N PRO A 85 -3.92 62.95 -15.52
CA PRO A 85 -2.47 62.98 -15.33
C PRO A 85 -1.95 62.06 -14.22
N GLY A 86 -0.82 61.50 -14.49
CA GLY A 86 0.32 61.25 -13.65
C GLY A 86 0.19 60.44 -12.34
N VAL A 87 0.37 59.09 -12.47
CA VAL A 87 0.90 58.27 -11.39
C VAL A 87 2.19 57.63 -11.90
N PRO A 88 3.33 57.68 -11.18
CA PRO A 88 4.59 57.12 -11.65
C PRO A 88 4.50 55.60 -11.73
N GLN A 89 4.74 55.07 -12.92
CA GLN A 89 4.92 53.64 -13.10
C GLN A 89 6.25 53.18 -12.48
N PRO A 90 6.30 52.05 -11.76
CA PRO A 90 7.56 51.48 -11.35
C PRO A 90 8.30 50.99 -12.59
N LYS A 91 9.59 51.30 -12.66
CA LYS A 91 10.52 50.82 -13.68
C LYS A 91 10.46 49.29 -13.76
N PRO A 92 10.53 48.68 -14.95
CA PRO A 92 10.68 47.24 -15.06
C PRO A 92 12.02 46.83 -14.41
N SER A 93 11.91 46.05 -13.36
CA SER A 93 13.06 45.37 -12.79
C SER A 93 13.63 44.43 -13.89
N SER A 94 14.93 44.54 -14.07
CA SER A 94 15.78 43.74 -14.95
C SER A 94 15.29 42.30 -15.09
N GLU A 95 15.11 41.86 -16.32
CA GLU A 95 15.06 40.47 -16.66
C GLU A 95 16.23 39.75 -15.99
N SER A 96 15.92 38.99 -14.95
CA SER A 96 16.85 38.01 -14.41
C SER A 96 17.04 36.93 -15.46
N ASP A 97 18.24 36.86 -16.01
CA ASP A 97 18.72 35.76 -16.84
C ASP A 97 18.32 34.43 -16.21
N CYS A 98 17.25 33.86 -16.71
CA CYS A 98 16.95 32.46 -16.50
C CYS A 98 18.00 31.70 -17.30
N HIS A 99 19.04 31.23 -16.64
CA HIS A 99 20.04 30.35 -17.25
C HIS A 99 19.30 29.21 -17.94
N ARG A 100 19.42 29.15 -19.26
CA ARG A 100 18.73 28.18 -20.16
C ARG A 100 19.00 26.72 -19.85
N ASP A 101 19.86 26.40 -18.90
CA ASP A 101 20.25 25.02 -18.60
C ASP A 101 19.46 24.35 -17.49
N THR A 102 18.60 25.08 -16.76
CA THR A 102 17.87 24.52 -15.61
C THR A 102 16.41 24.13 -15.88
N CYS A 103 15.89 24.41 -17.07
CA CYS A 103 14.49 24.10 -17.44
C CYS A 103 14.34 22.99 -18.49
N ARG A 104 15.32 22.11 -18.68
CA ARG A 104 15.10 20.93 -19.50
C ARG A 104 14.22 19.96 -18.74
N VAL A 105 12.97 19.83 -19.19
CA VAL A 105 12.11 18.70 -18.81
C VAL A 105 12.88 17.43 -19.18
N PRO A 106 13.07 16.49 -18.25
CA PRO A 106 13.77 15.24 -18.55
C PRO A 106 13.12 14.58 -19.75
N GLU A 107 13.91 14.33 -20.80
CA GLU A 107 13.41 13.66 -21.99
C GLU A 107 13.13 12.20 -21.65
N VAL A 108 11.84 11.85 -21.58
CA VAL A 108 11.40 10.48 -21.36
C VAL A 108 11.62 9.69 -22.64
N PRO A 109 12.25 8.51 -22.59
CA PRO A 109 12.48 7.67 -23.75
C PRO A 109 11.17 7.42 -24.52
N ARG A 110 11.22 7.49 -25.84
CA ARG A 110 10.08 7.14 -26.69
C ARG A 110 9.85 5.63 -26.62
N LEU A 111 8.64 5.25 -26.26
CA LEU A 111 8.18 3.87 -26.41
C LEU A 111 7.89 3.61 -27.89
N ALA A 112 8.51 2.59 -28.48
CA ALA A 112 8.24 2.12 -29.82
C ALA A 112 7.45 0.82 -29.74
N TYR A 113 6.17 0.88 -30.08
CA TYR A 113 5.33 -0.31 -30.16
C TYR A 113 5.24 -0.77 -31.64
N PRO A 114 5.55 -2.04 -31.96
CA PRO A 114 5.38 -2.56 -33.31
C PRO A 114 3.90 -2.62 -33.73
N LYS A 115 2.99 -2.73 -32.78
CA LYS A 115 1.52 -2.62 -32.91
C LYS A 115 0.94 -2.07 -31.60
N ALA A 116 -0.23 -1.47 -31.68
CA ALA A 116 -0.99 -1.07 -30.49
C ALA A 116 -1.26 -2.32 -29.62
N GLN A 117 -0.59 -2.42 -28.48
CA GLN A 117 -0.71 -3.56 -27.57
C GLN A 117 -1.97 -3.55 -26.70
N VAL A 118 -2.82 -2.54 -26.87
CA VAL A 118 -4.10 -2.41 -26.15
C VAL A 118 -5.03 -3.60 -26.33
N LEU A 119 -4.89 -4.35 -27.42
CA LEU A 119 -5.68 -5.55 -27.70
C LEU A 119 -5.03 -6.85 -27.22
N ASN A 120 -3.73 -6.83 -26.92
CA ASN A 120 -2.96 -7.99 -26.48
C ASN A 120 -2.13 -7.61 -25.25
N PRO A 121 -2.70 -7.61 -24.05
CA PRO A 121 -1.98 -7.27 -22.84
C PRO A 121 -0.88 -8.32 -22.58
N THR A 122 0.27 -7.88 -22.06
CA THR A 122 1.39 -8.76 -21.69
C THR A 122 1.04 -9.74 -20.58
N ARG A 123 0.04 -9.41 -19.75
CA ARG A 123 -0.46 -10.23 -18.64
C ARG A 123 -1.98 -10.33 -18.74
N ALA A 124 -2.47 -11.45 -19.24
CA ALA A 124 -3.89 -11.81 -19.28
C ALA A 124 -4.27 -12.85 -18.19
N ASP A 125 -3.28 -13.34 -17.46
CA ASP A 125 -3.39 -14.41 -16.47
C ASP A 125 -3.62 -13.90 -15.04
N VAL A 126 -3.45 -12.60 -14.82
CA VAL A 126 -3.60 -11.92 -13.51
C VAL A 126 -4.35 -10.60 -13.62
N LEU A 127 -4.89 -10.13 -12.49
CA LEU A 127 -5.48 -8.80 -12.41
C LEU A 127 -4.36 -7.75 -12.39
N VAL A 128 -4.38 -6.82 -13.35
CA VAL A 128 -3.36 -5.76 -13.50
C VAL A 128 -3.86 -4.38 -13.07
N MET A 129 -5.14 -4.26 -12.71
CA MET A 129 -5.77 -3.00 -12.31
C MET A 129 -6.83 -3.28 -11.24
N THR A 130 -6.84 -2.46 -10.19
CA THR A 130 -7.88 -2.53 -9.16
C THR A 130 -9.20 -1.89 -9.63
N PRO A 131 -10.34 -2.15 -8.95
CA PRO A 131 -11.61 -1.46 -9.26
C PRO A 131 -11.58 0.07 -9.08
N TRP A 132 -10.61 0.62 -8.34
CA TRP A 132 -10.40 2.07 -8.17
C TRP A 132 -9.27 2.62 -9.05
N PHE A 133 -8.92 1.90 -10.13
CA PHE A 133 -7.93 2.27 -11.14
C PHE A 133 -6.48 2.42 -10.65
N ALA A 134 -6.11 1.76 -9.56
CA ALA A 134 -4.71 1.62 -9.19
C ALA A 134 -4.08 0.43 -9.94
N PRO A 135 -2.91 0.60 -10.58
CA PRO A 135 -2.22 -0.51 -11.22
C PRO A 135 -1.75 -1.53 -10.18
N ILE A 136 -1.83 -2.81 -10.51
CA ILE A 136 -1.22 -3.91 -9.77
C ILE A 136 0.06 -4.29 -10.51
N VAL A 137 1.20 -4.11 -9.85
CA VAL A 137 2.53 -4.26 -10.46
C VAL A 137 2.92 -5.74 -10.52
N TRP A 138 3.10 -6.24 -11.74
CA TRP A 138 3.60 -7.57 -12.06
C TRP A 138 4.78 -7.47 -13.02
N ASP A 139 5.61 -8.49 -13.09
CA ASP A 139 6.60 -8.61 -14.15
C ASP A 139 5.93 -8.57 -15.54
N GLY A 140 6.47 -7.74 -16.43
CA GLY A 140 5.97 -7.56 -17.79
C GLY A 140 4.85 -6.53 -17.96
N VAL A 141 4.42 -5.79 -16.91
CA VAL A 141 3.39 -4.72 -17.03
C VAL A 141 3.97 -3.31 -17.07
N PHE A 142 5.27 -3.16 -16.94
CA PHE A 142 5.96 -1.86 -16.94
C PHE A 142 7.25 -1.92 -17.77
N ASP A 143 7.72 -0.75 -18.18
CA ASP A 143 9.03 -0.56 -18.83
C ASP A 143 9.95 0.19 -17.87
N SER A 144 11.00 -0.50 -17.39
CA SER A 144 11.94 0.06 -16.43
C SER A 144 12.70 1.25 -16.98
N THR A 145 13.04 1.25 -18.28
CA THR A 145 13.81 2.34 -18.92
C THR A 145 13.00 3.66 -18.86
N VAL A 146 11.69 3.58 -19.13
CA VAL A 146 10.80 4.75 -19.06
C VAL A 146 10.68 5.23 -17.62
N LEU A 147 10.45 4.30 -16.68
CA LEU A 147 10.27 4.65 -15.27
C LEU A 147 11.56 5.21 -14.65
N ASP A 148 12.72 4.63 -14.93
CA ASP A 148 14.02 5.14 -14.48
C ASP A 148 14.28 6.57 -14.99
N ALA A 149 13.90 6.87 -16.22
CA ALA A 149 13.99 8.22 -16.75
C ALA A 149 13.04 9.20 -16.02
N GLN A 150 11.81 8.78 -15.72
CA GLN A 150 10.82 9.59 -14.99
C GLN A 150 11.26 9.89 -13.55
N PHE A 151 11.89 8.94 -12.89
CA PHE A 151 12.31 9.04 -11.49
C PHE A 151 13.80 9.38 -11.29
N ARG A 152 14.52 9.79 -12.35
CA ARG A 152 15.97 10.01 -12.35
C ARG A 152 16.48 10.88 -11.19
N ASN A 153 15.74 11.92 -10.82
CA ASN A 153 16.14 12.88 -9.78
C ASN A 153 15.52 12.61 -8.41
N THR A 154 14.81 11.49 -8.29
CA THR A 154 14.09 11.12 -7.05
C THR A 154 15.06 10.58 -6.02
N THR A 155 14.82 10.94 -4.76
CA THR A 155 15.52 10.42 -3.58
C THR A 155 14.60 9.45 -2.83
N ILE A 156 15.13 8.29 -2.49
CA ILE A 156 14.36 7.21 -1.88
C ILE A 156 14.93 6.88 -0.51
N GLY A 157 14.09 6.92 0.53
CA GLY A 157 14.41 6.39 1.84
C GLY A 157 13.90 4.96 1.97
N LEU A 158 14.70 4.07 2.52
CA LEU A 158 14.29 2.72 2.87
C LEU A 158 14.44 2.54 4.37
N THR A 159 13.36 2.20 5.08
CA THR A 159 13.37 1.94 6.51
C THR A 159 13.30 0.46 6.81
N VAL A 160 14.15 0.01 7.71
CA VAL A 160 14.12 -1.34 8.28
C VAL A 160 14.31 -1.31 9.79
N PHE A 161 13.71 -2.27 10.47
CA PHE A 161 13.78 -2.43 11.92
C PHE A 161 14.61 -3.66 12.26
N ALA A 162 15.81 -3.42 12.78
CA ALA A 162 16.77 -4.45 13.21
C ALA A 162 16.98 -4.36 14.71
N ILE A 163 15.95 -4.74 15.47
CA ILE A 163 15.93 -4.68 16.94
C ILE A 163 16.23 -6.05 17.52
N LYS A 164 16.99 -6.10 18.62
CA LYS A 164 17.46 -7.32 19.25
C LYS A 164 18.28 -8.20 18.29
N LYS A 165 17.89 -9.46 18.18
CA LYS A 165 18.56 -10.46 17.35
C LYS A 165 18.30 -10.27 15.85
N TYR A 166 17.34 -9.42 15.43
CA TYR A 166 17.08 -9.17 14.01
C TYR A 166 18.23 -8.45 13.29
N VAL A 167 19.16 -7.88 14.02
CA VAL A 167 20.40 -7.31 13.45
C VAL A 167 21.20 -8.32 12.62
N VAL A 168 21.08 -9.62 12.88
CA VAL A 168 21.76 -10.69 12.13
C VAL A 168 21.33 -10.76 10.65
N PHE A 169 20.16 -10.22 10.30
CA PHE A 169 19.68 -10.20 8.93
C PHE A 169 20.20 -9.01 8.12
N LEU A 170 20.73 -7.95 8.78
CA LEU A 170 21.10 -6.70 8.12
C LEU A 170 22.15 -6.88 7.04
N GLU A 171 23.13 -7.71 7.24
CA GLU A 171 24.22 -7.89 6.27
C GLU A 171 23.66 -8.44 4.95
N LEU A 172 22.94 -9.54 4.99
CA LEU A 172 22.31 -10.14 3.80
C LEU A 172 21.30 -9.19 3.16
N PHE A 173 20.49 -8.50 3.98
CA PHE A 173 19.53 -7.51 3.50
C PHE A 173 20.23 -6.40 2.72
N LEU A 174 21.24 -5.75 3.28
CA LEU A 174 21.95 -4.64 2.63
C LEU A 174 22.73 -5.10 1.40
N GLN A 175 23.43 -6.22 1.46
CA GLN A 175 24.16 -6.77 0.30
C GLN A 175 23.23 -7.06 -0.87
N THR A 176 22.06 -7.63 -0.61
CA THR A 176 21.08 -7.93 -1.66
C THR A 176 20.33 -6.67 -2.11
N ALA A 177 20.09 -5.70 -1.22
CA ALA A 177 19.53 -4.40 -1.57
C ALA A 177 20.45 -3.62 -2.51
N GLU A 178 21.75 -3.58 -2.25
CA GLU A 178 22.74 -2.94 -3.15
C GLU A 178 22.73 -3.56 -4.54
N ARG A 179 22.44 -4.84 -4.64
CA ARG A 179 22.41 -5.55 -5.92
C ARG A 179 21.10 -5.39 -6.70
N TYR A 180 19.96 -5.22 -6.02
CA TYR A 180 18.65 -5.36 -6.65
C TYR A 180 17.66 -4.23 -6.33
N PHE A 181 17.87 -3.42 -5.28
CA PHE A 181 16.91 -2.39 -4.87
C PHE A 181 17.30 -1.03 -5.45
N MET A 182 16.42 -0.43 -6.25
CA MET A 182 16.57 0.93 -6.80
C MET A 182 17.95 1.18 -7.39
N VAL A 183 18.48 0.22 -8.17
CA VAL A 183 19.82 0.32 -8.76
C VAL A 183 19.89 1.54 -9.69
N GLY A 184 20.92 2.36 -9.53
CA GLY A 184 21.08 3.61 -10.29
C GLY A 184 20.36 4.83 -9.72
N HIS A 185 19.64 4.68 -8.59
CA HIS A 185 18.94 5.78 -7.90
C HIS A 185 19.61 6.12 -6.57
N ARG A 186 19.33 7.34 -6.08
CA ARG A 186 19.80 7.82 -4.77
C ARG A 186 18.97 7.18 -3.66
N VAL A 187 19.61 6.43 -2.79
CA VAL A 187 18.95 5.71 -1.70
C VAL A 187 19.57 6.06 -0.36
N THR A 188 18.74 6.33 0.64
CA THR A 188 19.15 6.42 2.04
C THR A 188 18.54 5.25 2.81
N TYR A 189 19.39 4.38 3.36
CA TYR A 189 18.99 3.29 4.24
C TYR A 189 18.87 3.83 5.67
N TYR A 190 17.69 3.81 6.24
CA TYR A 190 17.41 4.17 7.64
C TYR A 190 17.26 2.91 8.48
N ILE A 191 18.26 2.61 9.28
CA ILE A 191 18.31 1.40 10.10
C ILE A 191 17.88 1.75 11.53
N PHE A 192 16.69 1.33 11.92
CA PHE A 192 16.20 1.44 13.30
C PHE A 192 16.71 0.27 14.10
N THR A 193 17.57 0.54 15.11
CA THR A 193 18.18 -0.51 15.92
C THR A 193 18.47 -0.05 17.35
N ASP A 194 18.37 -0.97 18.30
CA ASP A 194 18.83 -0.81 19.67
C ASP A 194 20.33 -1.14 19.82
N ARG A 195 20.96 -1.69 18.75
CA ARG A 195 22.34 -2.16 18.70
C ARG A 195 23.15 -1.48 17.58
N PRO A 196 23.43 -0.18 17.68
CA PRO A 196 24.15 0.54 16.61
C PRO A 196 25.54 -0.03 16.29
N ALA A 197 26.21 -0.60 17.27
CA ALA A 197 27.56 -1.18 17.09
C ALA A 197 27.54 -2.50 16.28
N ASP A 198 26.39 -3.17 16.20
CA ASP A 198 26.23 -4.44 15.50
C ASP A 198 25.79 -4.26 14.03
N VAL A 199 25.62 -3.01 13.56
CA VAL A 199 25.28 -2.70 12.18
C VAL A 199 26.48 -3.03 11.29
N PRO A 200 26.32 -3.92 10.29
CA PRO A 200 27.43 -4.33 9.43
C PRO A 200 27.89 -3.18 8.53
N ASN A 201 29.18 -3.15 8.24
CA ASN A 201 29.76 -2.25 7.27
C ASN A 201 29.70 -2.90 5.87
N VAL A 202 28.65 -2.55 5.12
CA VAL A 202 28.46 -3.03 3.75
C VAL A 202 28.87 -1.92 2.77
N PRO A 203 29.70 -2.20 1.73
CA PRO A 203 30.01 -1.23 0.71
C PRO A 203 28.75 -0.74 -0.01
N LEU A 204 28.57 0.57 -0.11
CA LEU A 204 27.43 1.20 -0.77
C LEU A 204 27.85 1.78 -2.13
N ALA A 205 26.96 1.71 -3.09
CA ALA A 205 27.15 2.34 -4.40
C ALA A 205 27.14 3.89 -4.27
N GLU A 206 27.65 4.56 -5.30
CA GLU A 206 27.63 6.03 -5.38
C GLU A 206 26.20 6.59 -5.26
N GLY A 207 26.05 7.67 -4.51
CA GLY A 207 24.74 8.31 -4.24
C GLY A 207 23.88 7.58 -3.21
N ARG A 208 24.41 6.57 -2.52
CA ARG A 208 23.74 5.83 -1.46
C ARG A 208 24.37 6.08 -0.10
N GLN A 209 23.57 6.09 0.93
CA GLN A 209 24.05 6.29 2.30
C GLN A 209 23.26 5.44 3.30
N LEU A 210 23.88 5.16 4.43
CA LEU A 210 23.29 4.44 5.55
C LEU A 210 23.24 5.34 6.77
N VAL A 211 22.07 5.46 7.38
CA VAL A 211 21.81 6.24 8.57
C VAL A 211 21.30 5.33 9.67
N VAL A 212 22.05 5.21 10.75
CA VAL A 212 21.65 4.43 11.91
C VAL A 212 20.81 5.29 12.84
N LEU A 213 19.60 4.86 13.10
CA LEU A 213 18.64 5.49 14.00
C LEU A 213 18.54 4.65 15.27
N LYS A 214 19.20 5.13 16.33
CA LYS A 214 19.16 4.43 17.62
C LYS A 214 17.77 4.55 18.23
N VAL A 215 17.14 3.42 18.53
CA VAL A 215 15.84 3.32 19.17
C VAL A 215 15.92 2.46 20.45
N ARG A 216 14.89 2.55 21.28
CA ARG A 216 14.82 1.73 22.49
C ARG A 216 14.52 0.27 22.16
N ASN A 217 14.93 -0.62 23.02
CA ASN A 217 14.51 -2.01 23.02
C ASN A 217 13.11 -2.15 23.66
N TYR A 218 12.41 -3.21 23.30
CA TYR A 218 11.08 -3.56 23.81
C TYR A 218 11.10 -4.97 24.37
N ALA A 219 10.30 -5.23 25.40
CA ALA A 219 10.26 -6.55 26.05
C ALA A 219 9.71 -7.62 25.10
N ARG A 220 8.55 -7.35 24.48
CA ARG A 220 7.88 -8.27 23.56
C ARG A 220 8.14 -7.85 22.10
N TRP A 221 8.27 -8.85 21.25
CA TRP A 221 8.41 -8.64 19.81
C TRP A 221 7.20 -7.90 19.21
N GLN A 222 5.99 -8.19 19.69
CA GLN A 222 4.76 -7.51 19.26
C GLN A 222 4.82 -6.00 19.52
N GLU A 223 5.49 -5.57 20.58
CA GLU A 223 5.70 -4.15 20.88
C GLU A 223 6.57 -3.49 19.80
N VAL A 224 7.61 -4.18 19.31
CA VAL A 224 8.43 -3.66 18.21
C VAL A 224 7.56 -3.42 16.97
N SER A 225 6.70 -4.38 16.63
CA SER A 225 5.77 -4.29 15.51
C SER A 225 4.81 -3.11 15.66
N MET A 226 4.17 -2.98 16.82
CA MET A 226 3.21 -1.89 17.06
C MET A 226 3.89 -0.50 17.11
N HIS A 227 5.07 -0.39 17.72
CA HIS A 227 5.80 0.89 17.79
C HIS A 227 6.49 1.29 16.47
N ARG A 228 6.54 0.41 15.49
CA ARG A 228 7.07 0.72 14.15
C ARG A 228 6.36 1.91 13.53
N MET A 229 5.02 1.94 13.60
CA MET A 229 4.23 3.05 13.05
C MET A 229 4.51 4.39 13.75
N GLU A 230 4.64 4.37 15.08
CA GLU A 230 5.05 5.54 15.86
C GLU A 230 6.43 6.06 15.42
N MET A 231 7.42 5.16 15.35
CA MET A 231 8.78 5.55 15.00
C MET A 231 8.89 6.10 13.59
N ILE A 232 8.24 5.46 12.60
CA ILE A 232 8.24 5.96 11.23
C ILE A 232 7.59 7.34 11.17
N SER A 233 6.44 7.56 11.83
CA SER A 233 5.75 8.85 11.81
C SER A 233 6.59 9.96 12.45
N ASN A 234 7.21 9.69 13.61
CA ASN A 234 8.04 10.66 14.33
C ASN A 234 9.28 11.06 13.50
N PHE A 235 10.00 10.08 12.94
CA PHE A 235 11.16 10.37 12.10
C PHE A 235 10.79 10.98 10.75
N SER A 236 9.61 10.68 10.22
CA SER A 236 9.09 11.35 9.02
C SER A 236 8.92 12.86 9.25
N GLN A 237 8.35 13.26 10.39
CA GLN A 237 8.21 14.67 10.76
C GLN A 237 9.56 15.34 11.03
N GLN A 238 10.45 14.65 11.76
CA GLN A 238 11.72 15.19 12.19
C GLN A 238 12.74 15.31 11.05
N ARG A 239 12.75 14.35 10.10
CA ARG A 239 13.79 14.18 9.10
C ARG A 239 13.29 13.89 7.69
N PHE A 240 12.54 12.80 7.47
CA PHE A 240 12.35 12.21 6.16
C PHE A 240 11.65 13.15 5.17
N LEU A 241 10.71 14.00 5.63
CA LEU A 241 10.08 15.04 4.80
C LEU A 241 11.06 16.01 4.14
N ARG A 242 12.28 16.13 4.67
CA ARG A 242 13.32 17.05 4.16
C ARG A 242 14.47 16.31 3.48
N GLU A 243 14.58 15.01 3.66
CA GLU A 243 15.72 14.23 3.22
C GLU A 243 15.43 13.40 1.97
N VAL A 244 14.19 12.91 1.80
CA VAL A 244 13.81 12.02 0.70
C VAL A 244 12.41 12.34 0.18
N ASP A 245 12.14 11.98 -1.08
CA ASP A 245 10.84 12.18 -1.73
C ASP A 245 9.87 11.05 -1.43
N TYR A 246 10.39 9.81 -1.43
CA TYR A 246 9.63 8.59 -1.17
C TYR A 246 10.23 7.83 0.00
N LEU A 247 9.35 7.16 0.74
CA LEU A 247 9.73 6.27 1.83
C LEU A 247 9.18 4.86 1.59
N VAL A 248 10.08 3.89 1.63
CA VAL A 248 9.79 2.46 1.50
C VAL A 248 10.03 1.79 2.84
N CYS A 249 9.03 1.09 3.36
CA CYS A 249 9.09 0.42 4.66
C CYS A 249 9.11 -1.09 4.45
N MET A 250 10.17 -1.76 4.91
CA MET A 250 10.40 -3.18 4.64
C MET A 250 10.84 -3.93 5.90
N ASP A 251 10.52 -5.22 5.95
CA ASP A 251 11.00 -6.12 7.00
C ASP A 251 12.44 -6.57 6.73
N VAL A 252 13.29 -6.59 7.75
CA VAL A 252 14.71 -6.89 7.60
C VAL A 252 15.03 -8.40 7.42
N ASP A 253 14.13 -9.28 7.86
CA ASP A 253 14.28 -10.74 7.79
C ASP A 253 13.93 -11.34 6.42
N MET A 254 14.23 -10.58 5.39
CA MET A 254 13.99 -10.83 3.99
C MET A 254 15.27 -10.55 3.18
N LYS A 255 15.34 -11.03 1.94
CA LYS A 255 16.40 -10.70 0.99
C LYS A 255 15.82 -10.35 -0.37
N PHE A 256 16.51 -9.49 -1.09
CA PHE A 256 16.18 -9.25 -2.51
C PHE A 256 16.75 -10.39 -3.37
N SER A 257 15.93 -10.91 -4.26
CA SER A 257 16.29 -12.02 -5.17
C SER A 257 16.20 -11.60 -6.64
N ASP A 258 15.53 -10.49 -6.93
CA ASP A 258 15.44 -9.88 -8.27
C ASP A 258 15.20 -8.38 -8.12
N GLN A 259 15.26 -7.64 -9.23
CA GLN A 259 15.12 -6.17 -9.26
C GLN A 259 13.81 -5.70 -8.62
N VAL A 260 13.94 -4.73 -7.71
CA VAL A 260 12.88 -3.90 -7.15
C VAL A 260 13.26 -2.46 -7.44
N GLY A 261 12.74 -1.89 -8.51
CA GLY A 261 13.06 -0.55 -8.98
C GLY A 261 11.95 0.45 -8.69
N VAL A 262 12.00 1.57 -9.40
CA VAL A 262 11.05 2.70 -9.24
C VAL A 262 9.63 2.37 -9.69
N GLU A 263 9.39 1.20 -10.28
CA GLU A 263 8.05 0.74 -10.63
C GLU A 263 7.11 0.63 -9.43
N ILE A 264 7.65 0.51 -8.22
CA ILE A 264 6.85 0.47 -7.00
C ILE A 264 6.37 1.86 -6.55
N LEU A 265 7.04 2.94 -6.96
CA LEU A 265 6.80 4.28 -6.45
C LEU A 265 5.45 4.85 -6.91
N SER A 266 4.72 5.40 -5.97
CA SER A 266 3.47 6.15 -6.16
C SER A 266 3.16 6.93 -4.87
N PRO A 267 2.16 7.82 -4.85
CA PRO A 267 1.79 8.52 -3.61
C PRO A 267 1.59 7.58 -2.41
N LEU A 268 0.91 6.45 -2.61
CA LEU A 268 0.75 5.42 -1.58
C LEU A 268 0.70 4.04 -2.26
N PHE A 269 1.56 3.11 -1.84
CA PHE A 269 1.51 1.73 -2.31
C PHE A 269 1.53 0.74 -1.14
N SER A 270 0.97 -0.45 -1.39
CA SER A 270 1.05 -1.58 -0.48
C SER A 270 1.13 -2.88 -1.24
N THR A 271 1.63 -3.93 -0.59
CA THR A 271 1.88 -5.23 -1.21
C THR A 271 0.79 -6.22 -0.83
N LEU A 272 0.29 -6.96 -1.81
CA LEU A 272 -0.65 -8.05 -1.59
C LEU A 272 0.03 -9.15 -0.76
N HIS A 273 -0.64 -9.55 0.32
CA HIS A 273 -0.15 -10.63 1.17
C HIS A 273 -0.24 -11.98 0.42
N PRO A 274 0.87 -12.67 0.16
CA PRO A 274 0.90 -13.83 -0.70
C PRO A 274 0.04 -15.00 -0.20
N GLY A 275 -0.09 -15.16 1.12
CA GLY A 275 -0.93 -16.19 1.73
C GLY A 275 -2.44 -15.99 1.53
N PHE A 276 -2.85 -14.76 1.20
CA PHE A 276 -4.26 -14.41 0.97
C PHE A 276 -4.57 -14.02 -0.48
N PHE A 277 -3.57 -14.07 -1.36
CA PHE A 277 -3.77 -13.82 -2.78
C PHE A 277 -4.72 -14.87 -3.37
N ARG A 278 -5.80 -14.43 -4.01
CA ARG A 278 -6.93 -15.25 -4.50
C ARG A 278 -7.80 -15.90 -3.41
N ALA A 279 -7.56 -15.61 -2.15
CA ALA A 279 -8.45 -16.06 -1.10
C ALA A 279 -9.78 -15.26 -1.13
N ALA A 280 -10.84 -15.89 -0.67
CA ALA A 280 -12.12 -15.22 -0.46
C ALA A 280 -11.99 -14.22 0.70
N ARG A 281 -12.77 -13.13 0.65
CA ARG A 281 -12.78 -12.05 1.65
C ARG A 281 -13.00 -12.57 3.07
N GLU A 282 -13.81 -13.59 3.22
CA GLU A 282 -14.14 -14.22 4.50
C GLU A 282 -12.94 -14.92 5.15
N SER A 283 -11.94 -15.29 4.34
CA SER A 283 -10.69 -15.92 4.80
C SER A 283 -9.64 -14.92 5.26
N PHE A 284 -9.84 -13.62 5.00
CA PHE A 284 -8.89 -12.60 5.42
C PHE A 284 -8.87 -12.48 6.95
N THR A 285 -7.68 -12.54 7.52
CA THR A 285 -7.48 -12.47 8.98
C THR A 285 -7.50 -11.02 9.50
N TYR A 286 -8.44 -10.22 9.01
CA TYR A 286 -8.69 -8.88 9.54
C TYR A 286 -9.08 -8.93 11.03
N GLU A 287 -8.90 -7.83 11.72
CA GLU A 287 -9.45 -7.67 13.06
C GLU A 287 -11.00 -7.66 12.99
N ARG A 288 -11.62 -8.61 13.67
CA ARG A 288 -13.07 -8.83 13.61
C ARG A 288 -13.82 -8.45 14.88
N ARG A 289 -13.12 -7.93 15.90
CA ARG A 289 -13.74 -7.42 17.13
C ARG A 289 -14.17 -5.97 16.93
N PRO A 290 -15.50 -5.65 17.02
CA PRO A 290 -15.99 -4.28 16.76
C PRO A 290 -15.43 -3.22 17.70
N GLN A 291 -14.89 -3.61 18.85
CA GLN A 291 -14.29 -2.72 19.85
C GLN A 291 -12.92 -2.19 19.42
N SER A 292 -12.21 -2.89 18.50
CA SER A 292 -10.91 -2.46 18.01
C SER A 292 -11.04 -1.37 16.96
N GLN A 293 -10.10 -0.44 16.95
CA GLN A 293 -9.96 0.57 15.88
C GLN A 293 -9.55 -0.04 14.53
N ALA A 294 -9.01 -1.26 14.54
CA ALA A 294 -8.68 -2.01 13.34
C ALA A 294 -9.85 -2.85 12.79
N TYR A 295 -11.03 -2.77 13.38
CA TYR A 295 -12.19 -3.58 13.00
C TYR A 295 -12.58 -3.41 11.54
N ILE A 296 -12.71 -4.53 10.83
CA ILE A 296 -13.25 -4.62 9.47
C ILE A 296 -14.40 -5.64 9.49
N PRO A 297 -15.63 -5.26 9.09
CA PRO A 297 -16.77 -6.17 8.96
C PRO A 297 -16.49 -7.34 8.00
N ARG A 298 -17.25 -8.44 8.15
CA ARG A 298 -17.02 -9.65 7.34
C ARG A 298 -17.33 -9.46 5.84
N ASP A 299 -18.24 -8.57 5.53
CA ASP A 299 -18.70 -8.22 4.19
C ASP A 299 -17.85 -7.12 3.52
N GLU A 300 -16.87 -6.53 4.25
CA GLU A 300 -15.95 -5.53 3.75
C GLU A 300 -14.54 -6.09 3.53
N GLY A 301 -13.78 -5.41 2.68
CA GLY A 301 -12.40 -5.73 2.33
C GLY A 301 -12.21 -6.01 0.84
N ASP A 302 -11.16 -5.42 0.26
CA ASP A 302 -10.82 -5.63 -1.16
C ASP A 302 -9.70 -6.66 -1.31
N PHE A 303 -8.62 -6.42 -0.58
CA PHE A 303 -7.41 -7.23 -0.55
C PHE A 303 -6.87 -7.30 0.87
N TYR A 304 -6.12 -8.36 1.16
CA TYR A 304 -5.32 -8.40 2.38
C TYR A 304 -3.89 -7.95 2.07
N TYR A 305 -3.47 -6.86 2.69
CA TYR A 305 -2.14 -6.28 2.50
C TYR A 305 -1.17 -6.74 3.58
N ALA A 306 0.06 -7.02 3.17
CA ALA A 306 1.13 -7.40 4.09
C ALA A 306 1.75 -6.16 4.74
N GLY A 307 1.97 -6.23 6.05
CA GLY A 307 2.67 -5.19 6.81
C GLY A 307 4.17 -5.11 6.52
N GLY A 308 4.74 -6.14 5.91
CA GLY A 308 6.18 -6.25 5.67
C GLY A 308 6.72 -5.47 4.48
N PHE A 309 5.87 -4.87 3.63
CA PHE A 309 6.32 -4.06 2.49
C PHE A 309 5.23 -3.09 2.04
N PHE A 310 5.40 -1.83 2.37
CA PHE A 310 4.52 -0.71 1.96
C PHE A 310 5.34 0.58 1.84
N GLY A 311 4.75 1.61 1.27
CA GLY A 311 5.43 2.90 1.16
C GLY A 311 4.66 3.92 0.31
N GLY A 312 5.33 5.00 -0.04
CA GLY A 312 4.75 6.08 -0.83
C GLY A 312 5.57 7.36 -0.73
N SER A 313 5.00 8.50 -1.11
CA SER A 313 5.58 9.79 -0.76
C SER A 313 5.69 9.90 0.76
N VAL A 314 6.72 10.57 1.26
CA VAL A 314 6.93 10.69 2.72
C VAL A 314 5.69 11.26 3.41
N ALA A 315 4.98 12.19 2.78
CA ALA A 315 3.76 12.79 3.32
C ALA A 315 2.62 11.75 3.49
N GLU A 316 2.43 10.85 2.52
CA GLU A 316 1.39 9.82 2.62
C GLU A 316 1.76 8.72 3.61
N VAL A 317 3.05 8.33 3.66
CA VAL A 317 3.54 7.38 4.67
C VAL A 317 3.39 7.97 6.07
N LEU A 318 3.68 9.26 6.25
CA LEU A 318 3.44 9.96 7.51
C LEU A 318 1.97 9.92 7.93
N ARG A 319 1.04 10.22 7.00
CA ARG A 319 -0.41 10.15 7.29
C ARG A 319 -0.84 8.76 7.71
N LEU A 320 -0.44 7.74 6.94
CA LEU A 320 -0.74 6.33 7.22
C LEU A 320 -0.22 5.92 8.60
N THR A 321 1.08 6.14 8.85
CA THR A 321 1.72 5.66 10.08
C THR A 321 1.23 6.40 11.31
N SER A 322 0.94 7.72 11.20
CA SER A 322 0.33 8.49 12.27
C SER A 322 -1.09 8.00 12.61
N ALA A 323 -1.91 7.74 11.58
CA ALA A 323 -3.28 7.24 11.77
C ALA A 323 -3.28 5.83 12.41
N CYS A 324 -2.42 4.93 11.93
CA CYS A 324 -2.27 3.60 12.52
C CYS A 324 -1.79 3.68 13.98
N HIS A 325 -0.79 4.51 14.27
CA HIS A 325 -0.30 4.70 15.62
C HIS A 325 -1.39 5.24 16.56
N GLN A 326 -2.13 6.28 16.15
CA GLN A 326 -3.23 6.83 16.94
C GLN A 326 -4.31 5.79 17.23
N ALA A 327 -4.68 4.99 16.22
CA ALA A 327 -5.65 3.91 16.38
C ALA A 327 -5.16 2.84 17.38
N MET A 328 -3.88 2.46 17.31
CA MET A 328 -3.27 1.53 18.26
C MET A 328 -3.23 2.08 19.69
N VAL A 329 -2.98 3.38 19.87
CA VAL A 329 -3.02 4.03 21.21
C VAL A 329 -4.43 3.95 21.81
N VAL A 330 -5.46 4.16 21.00
CA VAL A 330 -6.87 4.02 21.46
C VAL A 330 -7.17 2.57 21.84
N ASP A 331 -6.77 1.60 21.02
CA ASP A 331 -6.94 0.17 21.34
C ASP A 331 -6.22 -0.21 22.64
N GLN A 332 -4.98 0.22 22.80
CA GLN A 332 -4.20 -0.03 24.01
C GLN A 332 -4.86 0.56 25.26
N ALA A 333 -5.40 1.78 25.18
CA ALA A 333 -6.14 2.41 26.28
C ALA A 333 -7.40 1.63 26.67
N ASN A 334 -7.97 0.87 25.73
CA ASN A 334 -9.13 -0.02 25.95
C ASN A 334 -8.72 -1.47 26.27
N GLY A 335 -7.43 -1.76 26.45
CA GLY A 335 -6.93 -3.10 26.72
C GLY A 335 -7.04 -4.04 25.52
N ILE A 336 -7.06 -3.49 24.31
CA ILE A 336 -7.16 -4.25 23.05
C ILE A 336 -5.81 -4.27 22.35
N GLU A 337 -5.39 -5.45 21.92
CA GLU A 337 -4.28 -5.65 20.99
C GLU A 337 -4.86 -6.34 19.76
N ALA A 338 -4.75 -5.70 18.57
CA ALA A 338 -5.31 -6.22 17.33
C ALA A 338 -4.61 -7.54 16.94
N VAL A 339 -5.36 -8.44 16.29
CA VAL A 339 -4.93 -9.82 16.03
C VAL A 339 -3.58 -9.93 15.31
N TRP A 340 -3.30 -9.02 14.37
CA TRP A 340 -2.02 -8.92 13.65
C TRP A 340 -1.35 -7.56 13.85
N HIS A 341 -1.50 -6.99 15.05
CA HIS A 341 -0.79 -5.79 15.50
C HIS A 341 -0.92 -4.64 14.49
N ASP A 342 0.23 -4.08 14.05
CA ASP A 342 0.28 -2.98 13.07
C ASP A 342 -0.29 -3.34 11.70
N GLU A 343 -0.20 -4.61 11.25
CA GLU A 343 -0.78 -5.07 9.99
C GLU A 343 -2.31 -4.99 9.98
N SER A 344 -2.96 -5.28 11.11
CA SER A 344 -4.43 -5.11 11.25
C SER A 344 -4.84 -3.66 11.04
N HIS A 345 -4.13 -2.72 11.65
CA HIS A 345 -4.37 -1.28 11.51
C HIS A 345 -4.03 -0.77 10.11
N LEU A 346 -2.95 -1.29 9.48
CA LEU A 346 -2.59 -1.00 8.09
C LEU A 346 -3.74 -1.40 7.15
N ASN A 347 -4.28 -2.61 7.29
CA ASN A 347 -5.38 -3.09 6.47
C ASN A 347 -6.65 -2.25 6.67
N ARG A 348 -6.95 -1.86 7.92
CA ARG A 348 -8.07 -0.95 8.21
C ARG A 348 -7.87 0.42 7.55
N TYR A 349 -6.68 0.99 7.63
CA TYR A 349 -6.37 2.26 6.97
C TYR A 349 -6.55 2.18 5.46
N LEU A 350 -5.95 1.17 4.82
CA LEU A 350 -5.97 0.99 3.36
C LEU A 350 -7.35 0.62 2.80
N LEU A 351 -8.26 0.12 3.64
CA LEU A 351 -9.65 -0.10 3.24
C LEU A 351 -10.36 1.22 2.90
N TYR A 352 -10.07 2.30 3.63
CA TYR A 352 -10.70 3.62 3.45
C TYR A 352 -9.82 4.62 2.70
N HIS A 353 -8.51 4.42 2.70
CA HIS A 353 -7.51 5.22 2.00
C HIS A 353 -6.82 4.34 0.96
N LYS A 354 -7.51 4.14 -0.17
CA LYS A 354 -7.07 3.19 -1.20
C LYS A 354 -5.66 3.50 -1.71
N PRO A 355 -4.77 2.51 -1.78
CA PRO A 355 -3.45 2.70 -2.37
C PRO A 355 -3.57 3.09 -3.85
N THR A 356 -2.70 4.00 -4.28
CA THR A 356 -2.64 4.45 -5.68
C THR A 356 -1.86 3.49 -6.58
N LYS A 357 -1.18 2.52 -5.97
CA LYS A 357 -0.51 1.39 -6.63
C LYS A 357 -0.51 0.18 -5.69
N VAL A 358 -0.64 -1.00 -6.23
CA VAL A 358 -0.62 -2.25 -5.48
C VAL A 358 0.51 -3.12 -6.01
N LEU A 359 1.34 -3.68 -5.14
CA LEU A 359 2.38 -4.60 -5.53
C LEU A 359 1.85 -6.03 -5.47
N SER A 360 2.15 -6.80 -6.50
CA SER A 360 1.78 -8.23 -6.56
C SER A 360 2.60 -9.05 -5.55
N PRO A 361 2.22 -10.34 -5.33
CA PRO A 361 3.02 -11.24 -4.50
C PRO A 361 4.44 -11.53 -5.02
N GLU A 362 4.79 -11.06 -6.22
CA GLU A 362 6.18 -11.09 -6.69
C GLU A 362 7.13 -10.26 -5.83
N TYR A 363 6.57 -9.27 -5.11
CA TYR A 363 7.33 -8.36 -4.24
C TYR A 363 7.38 -8.80 -2.77
N LEU A 364 6.72 -9.89 -2.41
CA LEU A 364 6.81 -10.47 -1.07
C LEU A 364 6.43 -11.95 -1.13
N TRP A 365 7.40 -12.84 -0.84
CA TRP A 365 7.17 -14.28 -0.92
C TRP A 365 7.89 -15.04 0.17
N ASP A 366 7.34 -16.18 0.61
CA ASP A 366 8.00 -17.14 1.50
C ASP A 366 7.96 -18.53 0.87
N GLU A 367 9.13 -18.98 0.39
CA GLU A 367 9.28 -20.28 -0.29
C GLU A 367 9.17 -21.48 0.69
N GLN A 368 9.30 -21.23 2.00
CA GLN A 368 9.14 -22.28 3.00
C GLN A 368 7.67 -22.56 3.32
N MET A 369 6.81 -21.57 3.17
CA MET A 369 5.39 -21.66 3.51
C MET A 369 4.50 -21.88 2.29
N LEU A 370 4.91 -21.42 1.11
CA LEU A 370 4.08 -21.37 -0.08
C LEU A 370 4.79 -21.95 -1.30
N GLN A 371 4.11 -22.81 -2.02
CA GLN A 371 4.58 -23.26 -3.33
C GLN A 371 4.38 -22.16 -4.36
N ARG A 372 5.40 -21.91 -5.19
CA ARG A 372 5.37 -20.89 -6.23
C ARG A 372 4.39 -21.28 -7.34
N PRO A 373 3.31 -20.51 -7.54
CA PRO A 373 2.37 -20.77 -8.63
C PRO A 373 2.91 -20.25 -9.97
N PRO A 374 2.45 -20.79 -11.13
CA PRO A 374 2.98 -20.44 -12.45
C PRO A 374 2.81 -18.97 -12.87
N PHE A 375 1.84 -18.26 -12.28
CA PHE A 375 1.60 -16.85 -12.57
C PHE A 375 2.64 -15.93 -11.92
N LEU A 376 3.40 -16.36 -10.92
CA LEU A 376 4.54 -15.60 -10.39
C LEU A 376 5.74 -15.78 -11.31
N LYS A 377 6.00 -14.77 -12.13
CA LYS A 377 7.13 -14.76 -13.07
C LYS A 377 8.46 -14.57 -12.34
N LYS A 378 8.46 -13.72 -11.32
CA LYS A 378 9.63 -13.38 -10.51
C LYS A 378 9.35 -13.50 -9.03
N LEU A 379 10.38 -13.74 -8.25
CA LEU A 379 10.39 -13.59 -6.80
C LEU A 379 11.42 -12.52 -6.49
N ARG A 380 10.95 -11.31 -6.14
CA ARG A 380 11.82 -10.14 -6.01
C ARG A 380 12.32 -9.92 -4.59
N TYR A 381 11.48 -10.23 -3.63
CA TYR A 381 11.77 -10.07 -2.21
C TYR A 381 11.22 -11.27 -1.46
N VAL A 382 12.10 -12.05 -0.85
CA VAL A 382 11.78 -13.36 -0.29
C VAL A 382 12.24 -13.49 1.15
N ALA A 383 11.46 -14.24 1.94
CA ALA A 383 11.76 -14.49 3.34
C ALA A 383 13.06 -15.29 3.51
N VAL A 384 13.88 -14.88 4.49
CA VAL A 384 15.06 -15.64 4.91
C VAL A 384 14.62 -16.73 5.90
N PRO A 385 15.09 -17.96 5.73
CA PRO A 385 14.86 -19.03 6.71
C PRO A 385 15.30 -18.60 8.11
N LYS A 386 14.40 -18.76 9.09
CA LYS A 386 14.70 -18.38 10.47
C LYS A 386 14.08 -19.35 11.48
N ASN A 387 14.79 -19.57 12.57
CA ASN A 387 14.24 -20.24 13.73
C ASN A 387 13.53 -19.20 14.62
N HIS A 388 12.20 -19.19 14.60
CA HIS A 388 11.39 -18.23 15.35
C HIS A 388 11.62 -18.33 16.86
N ALA A 389 11.87 -19.53 17.40
CA ALA A 389 12.14 -19.72 18.83
C ALA A 389 13.47 -19.07 19.26
N GLU A 390 14.47 -19.03 18.38
CA GLU A 390 15.76 -18.41 18.68
C GLU A 390 15.75 -16.89 18.46
N ILE A 391 15.03 -16.40 17.47
CA ILE A 391 15.08 -14.99 17.05
C ILE A 391 14.16 -14.10 17.91
N ARG A 392 13.03 -14.63 18.41
CA ARG A 392 12.01 -13.84 19.13
C ARG A 392 12.22 -13.77 20.65
N HIS A 393 13.14 -14.54 21.21
CA HIS A 393 13.43 -14.58 22.66
C HIS A 393 14.72 -13.88 23.03
#